data_544d334dd95bbfd95929ee7e10b17203
#
_entry.id   544d334dd95bbfd95929ee7e10b17203
#
_cell.length_a   1.000
_cell.length_b   1.000
_cell.length_c   1.000
_cell.angle_alpha   90.00
_cell.angle_beta   90.00
_cell.angle_gamma   90.00
#
_symmetry.space_group_name_H-M   'P 1'
#
loop_
_entity.id
_entity.type
_entity.pdbx_description
1 polymer ?
#
loop_
_entity_poly.entity_id
_entity_poly.type
_entity_poly.pdbx_seq_one_letter_code
_entity_poly.pdbx_strand_id
1 'polypeptide(L)'
;MIKKLINTTKVVKKLLTISNIILITFFVAIEAHAELIKPNYTIEPFQVVKIQLRSLKQNDNPKKDNGIEQTWAFAHPNNQKNTGPLERFKTMIKGKSYGMLLNHLDHKVVEIKTTDLTALFEVTVLDKNKAYYKFKWTVEKYTAEGPLKGCWLTTMVTAPTPLGSSI
;
A
#
# COMPACT_ATOMS: atom_id res chain seq x y z
N MET A 1 54.37 -16.48 -37.77
CA MET A 1 53.61 -15.27 -37.50
C MET A 1 52.11 -15.47 -37.34
N ILE A 2 51.45 -16.29 -38.16
CA ILE A 2 50.02 -16.53 -38.19
C ILE A 2 49.43 -17.20 -36.91
N LYS A 3 50.13 -18.17 -36.28
CA LYS A 3 49.69 -18.84 -35.03
C LYS A 3 49.55 -17.90 -33.83
N LYS A 4 50.34 -16.82 -33.76
CA LYS A 4 50.28 -15.83 -32.66
C LYS A 4 49.06 -14.91 -32.78
N LEU A 5 48.61 -14.61 -34.04
CA LEU A 5 47.43 -13.82 -34.30
C LEU A 5 46.11 -14.56 -33.94
N ILE A 6 46.06 -15.86 -34.23
CA ILE A 6 44.88 -16.70 -33.96
C ILE A 6 44.65 -16.85 -32.44
N ASN A 7 45.70 -16.89 -31.68
CA ASN A 7 45.59 -17.04 -30.23
C ASN A 7 45.10 -15.75 -29.55
N THR A 8 45.53 -14.57 -30.03
CA THR A 8 45.04 -13.28 -29.55
C THR A 8 43.56 -13.07 -29.84
N THR A 9 43.08 -13.46 -31.02
CA THR A 9 41.66 -13.34 -31.39
C THR A 9 40.75 -14.25 -30.54
N LYS A 10 41.21 -15.46 -30.19
CA LYS A 10 40.48 -16.36 -29.28
C LYS A 10 40.39 -15.82 -27.85
N VAL A 11 41.46 -15.21 -27.33
CA VAL A 11 41.51 -14.62 -26.01
C VAL A 11 40.60 -13.39 -25.95
N VAL A 12 40.62 -12.52 -26.95
CA VAL A 12 39.75 -11.33 -27.02
C VAL A 12 38.28 -11.72 -27.10
N LYS A 13 37.90 -12.73 -27.91
CA LYS A 13 36.51 -13.24 -27.96
C LYS A 13 36.07 -13.82 -26.63
N LYS A 14 36.94 -14.52 -25.89
CA LYS A 14 36.62 -15.10 -24.59
C LYS A 14 36.46 -14.04 -23.52
N LEU A 15 37.24 -12.95 -23.55
CA LEU A 15 37.12 -11.79 -22.66
C LEU A 15 35.83 -11.00 -22.93
N LEU A 16 35.44 -10.81 -24.20
CA LEU A 16 34.20 -10.14 -24.59
C LEU A 16 32.95 -10.92 -24.15
N THR A 17 32.97 -12.27 -24.23
CA THR A 17 31.86 -13.09 -23.75
C THR A 17 31.73 -13.09 -22.24
N ILE A 18 32.84 -13.10 -21.51
CA ILE A 18 32.84 -13.01 -20.05
C ILE A 18 32.33 -11.62 -19.60
N SER A 19 32.75 -10.53 -20.26
CA SER A 19 32.27 -9.17 -19.97
C SER A 19 30.76 -9.02 -20.19
N ASN A 20 30.20 -9.62 -21.25
CA ASN A 20 28.75 -9.59 -21.49
C ASN A 20 27.97 -10.43 -20.48
N ILE A 21 28.50 -11.54 -19.99
CA ILE A 21 27.85 -12.36 -18.96
C ILE A 21 27.82 -11.60 -17.62
N ILE A 22 28.90 -10.91 -17.26
CA ILE A 22 28.97 -10.10 -16.04
C ILE A 22 28.01 -8.90 -16.11
N LEU A 23 27.84 -8.28 -17.29
CA LEU A 23 26.90 -7.15 -17.48
C LEU A 23 25.42 -7.61 -17.36
N ILE A 24 25.11 -8.81 -17.81
CA ILE A 24 23.74 -9.38 -17.72
C ILE A 24 23.42 -9.79 -16.26
N THR A 25 24.38 -10.29 -15.50
CA THR A 25 24.15 -10.67 -14.10
C THR A 25 24.01 -9.46 -13.16
N PHE A 26 24.48 -8.28 -13.53
CA PHE A 26 24.32 -7.06 -12.73
C PHE A 26 22.95 -6.38 -12.91
N PHE A 27 22.14 -6.83 -13.89
CA PHE A 27 20.82 -6.26 -14.18
C PHE A 27 19.66 -6.98 -13.46
N VAL A 28 19.95 -8.03 -12.68
CA VAL A 28 18.94 -8.79 -11.94
C VAL A 28 19.15 -8.57 -10.46
N ALA A 29 18.49 -7.61 -9.90
CA ALA A 29 17.97 -7.49 -8.53
C ALA A 29 17.99 -6.05 -8.00
N ILE A 30 17.27 -5.15 -8.67
CA ILE A 30 16.65 -4.07 -7.91
C ILE A 30 15.20 -4.49 -7.78
N GLU A 31 14.93 -5.43 -6.88
CA GLU A 31 13.60 -5.49 -6.29
C GLU A 31 13.42 -4.18 -5.53
N ALA A 32 12.71 -3.24 -6.14
CA ALA A 32 12.28 -2.03 -5.48
C ALA A 32 11.33 -2.46 -4.34
N HIS A 33 11.88 -2.79 -3.18
CA HIS A 33 11.10 -2.91 -1.95
C HIS A 33 10.61 -1.49 -1.64
N ALA A 34 9.41 -1.14 -2.14
CA ALA A 34 8.76 0.07 -1.68
C ALA A 34 8.51 -0.10 -0.18
N GLU A 35 9.30 0.61 0.61
CA GLU A 35 9.13 0.64 2.06
C GLU A 35 7.74 1.23 2.36
N LEU A 36 7.03 0.63 3.32
CA LEU A 36 5.73 1.16 3.76
C LEU A 36 5.92 2.54 4.39
N ILE A 37 5.05 3.46 4.06
CA ILE A 37 4.95 4.75 4.75
C ILE A 37 4.61 4.48 6.20
N LYS A 38 5.44 4.96 7.12
CA LYS A 38 5.21 4.81 8.56
C LYS A 38 4.45 6.00 9.12
N PRO A 39 3.52 5.79 10.06
CA PRO A 39 2.88 6.88 10.77
C PRO A 39 3.93 7.81 11.40
N ASN A 40 3.71 9.11 11.28
CA ASN A 40 4.46 10.14 11.97
C ASN A 40 3.55 11.34 12.24
N TYR A 41 3.93 12.22 13.14
CA TYR A 41 3.11 13.33 13.64
C TYR A 41 2.88 14.46 12.62
N THR A 42 3.57 14.44 11.47
CA THR A 42 3.39 15.44 10.41
C THR A 42 2.31 15.03 9.39
N ILE A 43 1.85 13.77 9.45
CA ILE A 43 0.81 13.27 8.53
C ILE A 43 -0.55 13.62 9.12
N GLU A 44 -1.26 14.51 8.43
CA GLU A 44 -2.59 14.97 8.82
C GLU A 44 -3.68 13.89 8.61
N PRO A 45 -4.83 13.95 9.32
CA PRO A 45 -5.84 12.89 9.29
C PRO A 45 -6.39 12.62 7.89
N PHE A 46 -6.60 13.65 7.07
CA PHE A 46 -7.02 13.49 5.68
C PHE A 46 -5.97 12.73 4.84
N GLN A 47 -4.68 12.98 5.10
CA GLN A 47 -3.59 12.28 4.40
C GLN A 47 -3.55 10.80 4.80
N VAL A 48 -3.82 10.45 6.07
CA VAL A 48 -3.93 9.05 6.51
C VAL A 48 -4.96 8.31 5.67
N VAL A 49 -6.17 8.84 5.54
CA VAL A 49 -7.24 8.22 4.74
C VAL A 49 -6.82 8.08 3.27
N LYS A 50 -6.19 9.12 2.71
CA LYS A 50 -5.69 9.09 1.32
C LYS A 50 -4.59 8.05 1.11
N ILE A 51 -3.65 7.92 2.03
CA ILE A 51 -2.59 6.89 1.97
C ILE A 51 -3.23 5.51 1.93
N GLN A 52 -4.14 5.22 2.85
CA GLN A 52 -4.81 3.93 2.93
C GLN A 52 -5.61 3.62 1.65
N LEU A 53 -6.43 4.55 1.18
CA LEU A 53 -7.25 4.34 -0.03
C LEU A 53 -6.42 4.20 -1.31
N ARG A 54 -5.37 5.00 -1.49
CA ARG A 54 -4.45 4.85 -2.63
C ARG A 54 -3.76 3.49 -2.63
N SER A 55 -3.34 3.04 -1.46
CA SER A 55 -2.67 1.74 -1.32
C SER A 55 -3.64 0.59 -1.60
N LEU A 56 -4.87 0.65 -1.10
CA LEU A 56 -5.91 -0.34 -1.39
C LEU A 56 -6.32 -0.33 -2.88
N LYS A 57 -6.32 0.84 -3.53
CA LYS A 57 -6.56 0.96 -4.98
C LYS A 57 -5.49 0.26 -5.82
N GLN A 58 -4.28 0.16 -5.32
CA GLN A 58 -3.13 -0.50 -5.95
C GLN A 58 -2.61 -1.63 -5.06
N ASN A 59 -3.53 -2.48 -4.56
CA ASN A 59 -3.24 -3.41 -3.49
C ASN A 59 -1.99 -4.26 -3.71
N ASP A 60 -1.79 -4.76 -4.92
CA ASP A 60 -0.74 -5.73 -5.23
C ASP A 60 0.50 -5.09 -5.90
N ASN A 61 0.71 -3.80 -5.71
CA ASN A 61 1.86 -3.06 -6.21
C ASN A 61 2.66 -2.44 -5.05
N PRO A 62 3.99 -2.69 -4.96
CA PRO A 62 4.85 -3.50 -5.84
C PRO A 62 4.77 -5.00 -5.56
N LYS A 63 4.16 -5.45 -4.49
CA LYS A 63 3.99 -6.85 -4.10
C LYS A 63 2.56 -7.14 -3.68
N LYS A 64 2.18 -8.42 -3.72
CA LYS A 64 0.88 -8.89 -3.26
C LYS A 64 0.57 -8.42 -1.84
N ASP A 65 -0.67 -7.90 -1.64
CA ASP A 65 -1.20 -7.41 -0.36
C ASP A 65 -0.49 -6.16 0.21
N ASN A 66 0.38 -5.51 -0.56
CA ASN A 66 1.10 -4.32 -0.10
C ASN A 66 0.16 -3.20 0.37
N GLY A 67 -0.96 -3.01 -0.33
CA GLY A 67 -1.96 -2.01 0.05
C GLY A 67 -2.65 -2.32 1.37
N ILE A 68 -2.95 -3.59 1.64
CA ILE A 68 -3.49 -4.02 2.93
C ILE A 68 -2.45 -3.83 4.04
N GLU A 69 -1.17 -4.17 3.80
CA GLU A 69 -0.08 -3.96 4.75
C GLU A 69 0.11 -2.48 5.06
N GLN A 70 0.06 -1.60 4.05
CA GLN A 70 0.12 -0.15 4.23
C GLN A 70 -1.08 0.36 5.04
N THR A 71 -2.27 -0.15 4.78
CA THR A 71 -3.48 0.18 5.53
C THR A 71 -3.36 -0.25 6.99
N TRP A 72 -2.82 -1.44 7.24
CA TRP A 72 -2.54 -1.95 8.57
C TRP A 72 -1.54 -1.10 9.35
N ALA A 73 -0.51 -0.57 8.70
CA ALA A 73 0.48 0.29 9.32
C ALA A 73 -0.13 1.57 9.93
N PHE A 74 -1.24 2.06 9.37
CA PHE A 74 -1.98 3.22 9.89
C PHE A 74 -3.19 2.85 10.76
N ALA A 75 -3.40 1.58 11.07
CA ALA A 75 -4.46 1.18 11.99
C ALA A 75 -4.06 1.49 13.45
N HIS A 76 -4.97 2.13 14.18
CA HIS A 76 -4.78 2.41 15.61
C HIS A 76 -4.54 1.11 16.40
N PRO A 77 -3.69 1.08 17.45
CA PRO A 77 -3.44 -0.14 18.23
C PRO A 77 -4.70 -0.87 18.71
N ASN A 78 -5.72 -0.14 19.12
CA ASN A 78 -7.00 -0.75 19.50
C ASN A 78 -7.71 -1.41 18.31
N ASN A 79 -7.65 -0.81 17.12
CA ASN A 79 -8.18 -1.41 15.91
C ASN A 79 -7.37 -2.67 15.55
N GLN A 80 -6.05 -2.59 15.62
CA GLN A 80 -5.17 -3.75 15.39
C GLN A 80 -5.46 -4.89 16.38
N LYS A 81 -5.69 -4.59 17.65
CA LYS A 81 -6.06 -5.59 18.67
C LYS A 81 -7.38 -6.31 18.32
N ASN A 82 -8.35 -5.59 17.77
CA ASN A 82 -9.68 -6.13 17.45
C ASN A 82 -9.70 -6.90 16.12
N THR A 83 -8.91 -6.47 15.13
CA THR A 83 -8.94 -6.99 13.75
C THR A 83 -7.74 -7.86 13.41
N GLY A 84 -6.67 -7.83 14.19
CA GLY A 84 -5.43 -8.57 13.99
C GLY A 84 -5.46 -10.02 14.43
N PRO A 85 -4.37 -10.73 14.21
CA PRO A 85 -3.12 -10.28 13.61
C PRO A 85 -3.24 -9.91 12.12
N LEU A 86 -2.16 -9.40 11.51
CA LEU A 86 -2.16 -8.93 10.12
C LEU A 86 -2.78 -9.92 9.12
N GLU A 87 -2.51 -11.21 9.25
CA GLU A 87 -3.06 -12.23 8.34
C GLU A 87 -4.59 -12.37 8.48
N ARG A 88 -5.12 -12.21 9.69
CA ARG A 88 -6.57 -12.14 9.91
C ARG A 88 -7.15 -10.87 9.30
N PHE A 89 -6.46 -9.72 9.44
CA PHE A 89 -6.84 -8.47 8.80
C PHE A 89 -6.85 -8.60 7.27
N LYS A 90 -5.83 -9.22 6.67
CA LYS A 90 -5.79 -9.51 5.22
C LYS A 90 -7.02 -10.33 4.78
N THR A 91 -7.35 -11.38 5.53
CA THR A 91 -8.53 -12.21 5.25
C THR A 91 -9.83 -11.41 5.35
N MET A 92 -9.97 -10.57 6.38
CA MET A 92 -11.13 -9.71 6.58
C MET A 92 -11.31 -8.71 5.42
N ILE A 93 -10.24 -8.02 5.02
CA ILE A 93 -10.28 -7.03 3.92
C ILE A 93 -10.61 -7.72 2.58
N LYS A 94 -10.12 -8.93 2.34
CA LYS A 94 -10.43 -9.72 1.13
C LYS A 94 -11.86 -10.29 1.13
N GLY A 95 -12.50 -10.28 2.27
CA GLY A 95 -13.86 -10.79 2.44
C GLY A 95 -14.94 -9.91 1.79
N LYS A 96 -16.17 -10.42 1.77
CA LYS A 96 -17.33 -9.76 1.12
C LYS A 96 -17.62 -8.35 1.65
N SER A 97 -17.32 -8.10 2.94
CA SER A 97 -17.63 -6.82 3.59
C SER A 97 -16.69 -5.68 3.21
N TYR A 98 -15.46 -5.96 2.77
CA TYR A 98 -14.46 -4.92 2.48
C TYR A 98 -13.74 -5.12 1.14
N GLY A 99 -13.97 -6.24 0.45
CA GLY A 99 -13.28 -6.57 -0.81
C GLY A 99 -13.45 -5.54 -1.92
N MET A 100 -14.53 -4.73 -1.89
CA MET A 100 -14.75 -3.63 -2.83
C MET A 100 -13.74 -2.48 -2.67
N LEU A 101 -13.02 -2.42 -1.55
CA LEU A 101 -11.93 -1.47 -1.35
C LEU A 101 -10.67 -1.86 -2.15
N LEU A 102 -10.50 -3.15 -2.48
CA LEU A 102 -9.32 -3.66 -3.16
C LEU A 102 -9.40 -3.43 -4.66
N ASN A 103 -8.35 -2.80 -5.21
CA ASN A 103 -8.24 -2.52 -6.64
C ASN A 103 -9.48 -1.78 -7.20
N HIS A 104 -10.06 -0.91 -6.38
CA HIS A 104 -11.21 -0.08 -6.77
C HIS A 104 -10.81 0.92 -7.87
N LEU A 105 -11.80 1.36 -8.66
CA LEU A 105 -11.56 2.22 -9.82
C LEU A 105 -11.34 3.68 -9.41
N ASP A 106 -12.13 4.17 -8.45
CA ASP A 106 -12.04 5.54 -7.98
C ASP A 106 -12.58 5.70 -6.55
N HIS A 107 -12.23 6.81 -5.91
CA HIS A 107 -12.75 7.15 -4.59
C HIS A 107 -12.84 8.66 -4.37
N LYS A 108 -13.81 9.07 -3.57
CA LYS A 108 -13.97 10.43 -3.09
C LYS A 108 -13.92 10.43 -1.56
N VAL A 109 -13.19 11.36 -0.98
CA VAL A 109 -13.10 11.58 0.47
C VAL A 109 -13.67 12.94 0.80
N VAL A 110 -14.61 13.00 1.71
CA VAL A 110 -15.22 14.24 2.23
C VAL A 110 -15.03 14.27 3.73
N GLU A 111 -14.41 15.32 4.23
CA GLU A 111 -14.31 15.57 5.66
C GLU A 111 -15.69 15.97 6.20
N ILE A 112 -16.15 15.29 7.24
CA ILE A 112 -17.44 15.57 7.89
C ILE A 112 -17.23 16.41 9.15
N LYS A 113 -16.20 16.06 9.92
CA LYS A 113 -15.87 16.75 11.17
C LYS A 113 -14.43 16.47 11.56
N THR A 114 -13.73 17.51 11.99
CA THR A 114 -12.38 17.39 12.57
C THR A 114 -12.32 18.17 13.86
N THR A 115 -11.67 17.59 14.87
CA THR A 115 -11.30 18.17 16.15
C THR A 115 -9.80 17.97 16.36
N ASP A 116 -9.26 18.45 17.47
CA ASP A 116 -7.84 18.26 17.80
C ASP A 116 -7.40 16.79 17.94
N LEU A 117 -8.36 15.89 18.25
CA LEU A 117 -8.08 14.49 18.55
C LEU A 117 -8.81 13.50 17.64
N THR A 118 -9.82 13.90 16.90
CA THR A 118 -10.65 12.99 16.10
C THR A 118 -11.04 13.63 14.78
N ALA A 119 -10.95 12.88 13.70
CA ALA A 119 -11.44 13.28 12.39
C ALA A 119 -12.36 12.19 11.80
N LEU A 120 -13.49 12.61 11.24
CA LEU A 120 -14.48 11.75 10.60
C LEU A 120 -14.60 12.11 9.12
N PHE A 121 -14.48 11.13 8.27
CA PHE A 121 -14.61 11.25 6.83
C PHE A 121 -15.72 10.37 6.30
N GLU A 122 -16.41 10.85 5.27
CA GLU A 122 -17.23 10.04 4.37
C GLU A 122 -16.39 9.68 3.16
N VAL A 123 -16.30 8.38 2.87
CA VAL A 123 -15.55 7.85 1.74
C VAL A 123 -16.53 7.16 0.80
N THR A 124 -16.59 7.59 -0.45
CA THR A 124 -17.31 6.90 -1.52
C THR A 124 -16.31 6.20 -2.41
N VAL A 125 -16.52 4.92 -2.68
CA VAL A 125 -15.65 4.09 -3.52
C VAL A 125 -16.47 3.57 -4.71
N LEU A 126 -15.90 3.66 -5.90
CA LEU A 126 -16.36 2.97 -7.10
C LEU A 126 -15.54 1.67 -7.23
N ASP A 127 -16.19 0.54 -7.02
CA ASP A 127 -15.52 -0.76 -7.09
C ASP A 127 -15.21 -1.19 -8.53
N LYS A 128 -14.47 -2.28 -8.70
CA LYS A 128 -14.13 -2.87 -10.01
C LYS A 128 -15.34 -3.33 -10.83
N ASN A 129 -16.50 -3.54 -10.19
CA ASN A 129 -17.74 -3.94 -10.83
C ASN A 129 -18.65 -2.72 -11.15
N LYS A 130 -18.11 -1.49 -11.02
CA LYS A 130 -18.81 -0.22 -11.24
C LYS A 130 -19.99 0.01 -10.26
N ALA A 131 -19.91 -0.55 -9.06
CA ALA A 131 -20.85 -0.29 -7.98
C ALA A 131 -20.26 0.74 -7.00
N TYR A 132 -21.10 1.65 -6.52
CA TYR A 132 -20.70 2.64 -5.52
C TYR A 132 -21.02 2.16 -4.12
N TYR A 133 -20.03 2.36 -3.21
CA TYR A 133 -20.16 2.06 -1.79
C TYR A 133 -19.71 3.26 -0.96
N LYS A 134 -20.42 3.50 0.13
CA LYS A 134 -20.10 4.53 1.11
C LYS A 134 -19.61 3.93 2.40
N PHE A 135 -18.60 4.54 3.00
CA PHE A 135 -18.04 4.20 4.29
C PHE A 135 -17.92 5.45 5.16
N LYS A 136 -17.98 5.30 6.48
CA LYS A 136 -17.47 6.27 7.43
C LYS A 136 -16.09 5.82 7.90
N TRP A 137 -15.13 6.74 7.89
CA TRP A 137 -13.74 6.51 8.24
C TRP A 137 -13.37 7.40 9.41
N THR A 138 -13.04 6.81 10.56
CA THR A 138 -12.67 7.56 11.76
C THR A 138 -11.17 7.42 12.00
N VAL A 139 -10.52 8.55 12.20
CA VAL A 139 -9.09 8.67 12.47
C VAL A 139 -8.92 9.41 13.78
N GLU A 140 -8.08 8.93 14.68
CA GLU A 140 -7.81 9.54 15.98
C GLU A 140 -6.32 9.80 16.17
N LYS A 141 -6.00 10.88 16.87
CA LYS A 141 -4.65 11.20 17.27
C LYS A 141 -4.25 10.32 18.46
N TYR A 142 -3.18 9.56 18.30
CA TYR A 142 -2.67 8.70 19.36
C TYR A 142 -2.02 9.53 20.46
N THR A 143 -2.54 9.44 21.68
CA THR A 143 -2.12 10.27 22.81
C THR A 143 -1.25 9.56 23.84
N ALA A 144 -1.20 8.21 23.81
CA ALA A 144 -0.37 7.46 24.75
C ALA A 144 1.12 7.63 24.43
N GLU A 145 1.96 7.47 25.45
CA GLU A 145 3.41 7.54 25.30
C GLU A 145 3.93 6.44 24.38
N GLY A 146 4.92 6.75 23.57
CA GLY A 146 5.57 5.81 22.66
C GLY A 146 5.79 6.38 21.26
N PRO A 147 6.26 5.54 20.32
CA PRO A 147 6.66 5.96 18.97
C PRO A 147 5.51 6.54 18.11
N LEU A 148 4.27 6.24 18.48
CA LEU A 148 3.07 6.68 17.75
C LEU A 148 2.45 7.95 18.33
N LYS A 149 2.99 8.50 19.44
CA LYS A 149 2.43 9.69 20.09
C LYS A 149 2.32 10.86 19.10
N GLY A 150 1.14 11.45 19.01
CA GLY A 150 0.84 12.53 18.08
C GLY A 150 0.49 12.10 16.65
N CYS A 151 0.65 10.82 16.31
CA CYS A 151 0.28 10.30 14.98
C CYS A 151 -1.23 10.14 14.86
N TRP A 152 -1.77 10.43 13.68
CA TRP A 152 -3.15 10.14 13.33
C TRP A 152 -3.27 8.70 12.82
N LEU A 153 -4.19 7.92 13.40
CA LEU A 153 -4.36 6.49 13.13
C LEU A 153 -5.84 6.15 12.97
N THR A 154 -6.15 5.23 12.07
CA THR A 154 -7.53 4.79 11.80
C THR A 154 -8.04 3.90 12.92
N THR A 155 -9.08 4.34 13.60
CA THR A 155 -9.75 3.58 14.67
C THR A 155 -10.90 2.74 14.15
N MET A 156 -11.62 3.20 13.11
CA MET A 156 -12.79 2.51 12.59
C MET A 156 -13.02 2.81 11.11
N VAL A 157 -13.46 1.79 10.40
CA VAL A 157 -14.09 1.89 9.09
C VAL A 157 -15.42 1.13 9.19
N THR A 158 -16.54 1.78 8.89
CA THR A 158 -17.86 1.14 8.97
C THR A 158 -18.03 0.05 7.91
N ALA A 159 -19.03 -0.80 8.10
CA ALA A 159 -19.53 -1.64 7.01
C ALA A 159 -19.95 -0.77 5.81
N PRO A 160 -19.84 -1.27 4.57
CA PRO A 160 -20.24 -0.57 3.37
C PRO A 160 -21.75 -0.32 3.31
N THR A 161 -22.14 0.88 2.87
CA THR A 161 -23.50 1.18 2.46
C THR A 161 -23.55 1.21 0.93
N PRO A 162 -24.27 0.31 0.25
CA PRO A 162 -24.40 0.35 -1.20
C PRO A 162 -25.15 1.61 -1.65
N LEU A 163 -24.70 2.25 -2.74
CA LEU A 163 -25.32 3.44 -3.32
C LEU A 163 -25.90 3.18 -4.72
N GLY A 164 -25.75 1.97 -5.25
CA GLY A 164 -26.15 1.61 -6.60
C GLY A 164 -24.97 1.50 -7.57
N SER A 165 -25.28 1.25 -8.84
CA SER A 165 -24.30 1.09 -9.92
C SER A 165 -24.16 2.38 -10.72
N SER A 166 -22.95 2.64 -11.24
CA SER A 166 -22.81 3.61 -12.34
C SER A 166 -23.34 2.95 -13.61
N ILE A 167 -24.28 3.60 -14.24
CA ILE A 167 -24.79 3.21 -15.57
C ILE A 167 -23.71 3.48 -16.62
#